data_7c8cf82a46a801449c632fd20ddc93ca
#
_entry.id   7c8cf82a46a801449c632fd20ddc93ca
#
_cell.length_a   1.000
_cell.length_b   1.000
_cell.length_c   1.000
_cell.angle_alpha   90.00
_cell.angle_beta   90.00
_cell.angle_gamma   90.00
#
_symmetry.space_group_name_H-M   'P 1'
#
loop_
_entity.id
_entity.type
_entity.pdbx_description
1 polymer ?
#
loop_
_entity_poly.entity_id
_entity_poly.type
_entity_poly.pdbx_seq_one_letter_code
_entity_poly.pdbx_strand_id
1 'polypeptide(L)'
;MEYKVLSLKWRPVKFDQVIGQDHITQALSNAIKLNRLAHAFTFSGPRGVGKTSTARILAKTINDINDLSQSIDIIEMDAASNRGIDEIRNLKESVNYAPAHGKYKIYIIDEVHMLTKEAFNALLKTLEEPPEYVIFILATTELHKMPETIISRTQRYEFKRLSIDDIKKQLILILDDEKIKYDNDSLFLIAQKADGSMRDALSILDQMICYSNSDLNLENVQKALGVVTENQYSDLLSYVGKRKISSILNIVNEILDNGISINQFIEGLNQFLRDVILIKANNKKDITNSYKNISFDELDLLT
;
A
#
# COMPACT_ATOMS: atom_id res chain seq x y z
N MET A 1 28.37 0.76 5.31
CA MET A 1 27.05 1.45 5.42
C MET A 1 26.08 0.44 5.98
N GLU A 2 25.29 0.83 6.95
CA GLU A 2 24.25 -0.05 7.52
C GLU A 2 23.14 -0.22 6.47
N TYR A 3 22.76 -1.46 6.16
CA TYR A 3 21.70 -1.76 5.19
C TYR A 3 20.37 -1.22 5.69
N LYS A 4 19.70 -0.41 4.87
CA LYS A 4 18.37 0.13 5.15
C LYS A 4 17.38 -0.43 4.15
N VAL A 5 16.31 -1.09 4.62
CA VAL A 5 15.26 -1.67 3.77
C VAL A 5 14.66 -0.62 2.83
N LEU A 6 14.33 -1.01 1.59
CA LEU A 6 13.86 -0.10 0.55
C LEU A 6 12.61 0.69 0.96
N SER A 7 11.69 0.08 1.70
CA SER A 7 10.48 0.75 2.19
C SER A 7 10.75 1.90 3.17
N LEU A 8 11.93 1.95 3.80
CA LEU A 8 12.38 3.07 4.62
C LEU A 8 13.29 4.03 3.85
N LYS A 9 14.18 3.50 2.98
CA LYS A 9 15.11 4.32 2.16
C LYS A 9 14.35 5.19 1.16
N TRP A 10 13.31 4.63 0.52
CA TRP A 10 12.51 5.28 -0.52
C TRP A 10 11.18 5.86 0.00
N ARG A 11 11.10 6.10 1.31
CA ARG A 11 9.92 6.75 1.87
C ARG A 11 9.86 8.20 1.41
N PRO A 12 8.72 8.64 0.80
CA PRO A 12 8.58 10.00 0.30
C PRO A 12 8.82 11.04 1.40
N VAL A 13 9.58 12.09 1.09
CA VAL A 13 9.91 13.21 1.97
C VAL A 13 9.35 14.54 1.48
N LYS A 14 8.83 14.58 0.23
CA LYS A 14 8.16 15.72 -0.40
C LYS A 14 6.87 15.28 -1.08
N PHE A 15 5.93 16.20 -1.32
CA PHE A 15 4.64 15.89 -1.95
C PHE A 15 4.77 15.36 -3.38
N ASP A 16 5.73 15.80 -4.15
CA ASP A 16 6.02 15.36 -5.52
C ASP A 16 6.50 13.91 -5.62
N GLN A 17 6.96 13.35 -4.50
CA GLN A 17 7.38 11.95 -4.39
C GLN A 17 6.24 11.00 -3.98
N VAL A 18 5.06 11.54 -3.66
CA VAL A 18 3.89 10.72 -3.28
C VAL A 18 3.15 10.30 -4.54
N ILE A 19 3.25 9.04 -4.89
CA ILE A 19 2.79 8.49 -6.16
C ILE A 19 1.29 8.21 -6.13
N GLY A 20 0.59 8.46 -7.26
CA GLY A 20 -0.80 8.10 -7.47
C GLY A 20 -1.81 8.84 -6.59
N GLN A 21 -1.39 9.91 -5.88
CA GLN A 21 -2.23 10.69 -4.97
C GLN A 21 -2.23 12.19 -5.33
N ASP A 22 -2.07 12.53 -6.61
CA ASP A 22 -1.91 13.92 -7.08
C ASP A 22 -3.03 14.85 -6.62
N HIS A 23 -4.27 14.36 -6.60
CA HIS A 23 -5.43 15.12 -6.12
C HIS A 23 -5.31 15.54 -4.65
N ILE A 24 -4.67 14.73 -3.81
CA ILE A 24 -4.42 15.02 -2.39
C ILE A 24 -3.24 15.97 -2.25
N THR A 25 -2.11 15.65 -2.89
CA THR A 25 -0.88 16.43 -2.76
C THR A 25 -1.04 17.84 -3.30
N GLN A 26 -1.78 18.03 -4.40
CA GLN A 26 -2.14 19.36 -4.93
C GLN A 26 -3.05 20.13 -3.97
N ALA A 27 -4.10 19.48 -3.44
CA ALA A 27 -5.03 20.12 -2.52
C ALA A 27 -4.31 20.59 -1.24
N LEU A 28 -3.47 19.75 -0.63
CA LEU A 28 -2.69 20.09 0.55
C LEU A 28 -1.66 21.19 0.26
N SER A 29 -0.95 21.13 -0.87
CA SER A 29 -0.01 22.16 -1.28
C SER A 29 -0.68 23.52 -1.49
N ASN A 30 -1.87 23.53 -2.09
CA ASN A 30 -2.65 24.76 -2.27
C ASN A 30 -3.17 25.32 -0.94
N ALA A 31 -3.64 24.44 -0.03
CA ALA A 31 -4.08 24.86 1.31
C ALA A 31 -2.95 25.55 2.10
N ILE A 32 -1.73 25.03 2.00
CA ILE A 32 -0.54 25.63 2.63
C ILE A 32 -0.23 26.99 1.99
N LYS A 33 -0.17 27.07 0.65
CA LYS A 33 0.14 28.32 -0.08
C LYS A 33 -0.87 29.44 0.20
N LEU A 34 -2.15 29.07 0.35
CA LEU A 34 -3.25 30.01 0.63
C LEU A 34 -3.42 30.31 2.13
N ASN A 35 -2.59 29.67 2.98
CA ASN A 35 -2.72 29.72 4.44
C ASN A 35 -4.14 29.38 4.95
N ARG A 36 -4.77 28.36 4.30
CA ARG A 36 -6.12 27.85 4.61
C ARG A 36 -6.05 26.43 5.10
N LEU A 37 -5.42 26.25 6.26
CA LEU A 37 -5.27 24.93 6.88
C LEU A 37 -6.45 24.66 7.83
N ALA A 38 -7.01 23.48 7.75
CA ALA A 38 -7.95 22.99 8.75
C ALA A 38 -7.21 22.60 10.05
N HIS A 39 -7.89 22.66 11.18
CA HIS A 39 -7.33 22.22 12.46
C HIS A 39 -7.24 20.69 12.58
N ALA A 40 -7.99 19.95 11.77
CA ALA A 40 -7.97 18.51 11.79
C ALA A 40 -8.15 17.92 10.38
N PHE A 41 -7.33 16.94 10.08
CA PHE A 41 -7.32 16.17 8.82
C PHE A 41 -7.59 14.71 9.10
N THR A 42 -8.37 14.05 8.24
CA THR A 42 -8.51 12.58 8.24
C THR A 42 -8.00 12.05 6.91
N PHE A 43 -6.95 11.23 6.96
CA PHE A 43 -6.39 10.50 5.84
C PHE A 43 -6.86 9.05 5.89
N SER A 44 -7.79 8.69 5.02
CA SER A 44 -8.36 7.34 4.94
C SER A 44 -7.92 6.61 3.69
N GLY A 45 -7.91 5.28 3.72
CA GLY A 45 -7.59 4.45 2.55
C GLY A 45 -6.74 3.23 2.88
N PRO A 46 -6.44 2.37 1.89
CA PRO A 46 -5.73 1.12 2.09
C PRO A 46 -4.36 1.30 2.74
N ARG A 47 -3.80 0.18 3.24
CA ARG A 47 -2.44 0.15 3.79
C ARG A 47 -1.40 0.41 2.69
N GLY A 48 -0.30 1.08 3.03
CA GLY A 48 0.87 1.21 2.16
C GLY A 48 0.74 2.19 0.98
N VAL A 49 -0.32 3.01 0.94
CA VAL A 49 -0.59 4.00 -0.13
C VAL A 49 -0.06 5.41 0.16
N GLY A 50 0.65 5.59 1.29
CA GLY A 50 1.34 6.86 1.59
C GLY A 50 0.66 7.76 2.64
N LYS A 51 -0.41 7.34 3.34
CA LYS A 51 -1.11 8.17 4.35
C LYS A 51 -0.18 8.79 5.38
N THR A 52 0.55 7.97 6.13
CA THR A 52 1.47 8.43 7.19
C THR A 52 2.65 9.21 6.62
N SER A 53 3.14 8.85 5.42
CA SER A 53 4.19 9.62 4.75
C SER A 53 3.70 11.03 4.38
N THR A 54 2.49 11.14 3.82
CA THR A 54 1.88 12.44 3.49
C THR A 54 1.60 13.27 4.75
N ALA A 55 1.18 12.63 5.85
CA ALA A 55 1.01 13.31 7.15
C ALA A 55 2.33 13.93 7.64
N ARG A 56 3.41 13.18 7.56
CA ARG A 56 4.74 13.67 7.92
C ARG A 56 5.24 14.79 7.00
N ILE A 57 5.00 14.68 5.69
CA ILE A 57 5.35 15.73 4.72
C ILE A 57 4.57 16.98 5.02
N LEU A 58 3.27 16.86 5.27
CA LEU A 58 2.40 17.99 5.64
C LEU A 58 2.92 18.69 6.89
N ALA A 59 3.20 17.93 7.94
CA ALA A 59 3.70 18.46 9.20
C ALA A 59 5.05 19.19 9.05
N LYS A 60 5.98 18.61 8.29
CA LYS A 60 7.28 19.24 7.96
C LYS A 60 7.11 20.55 7.21
N THR A 61 6.26 20.52 6.18
CA THR A 61 6.06 21.69 5.30
C THR A 61 5.39 22.84 6.03
N ILE A 62 4.43 22.56 6.91
CA ILE A 62 3.72 23.60 7.68
C ILE A 62 4.67 24.29 8.68
N ASN A 63 5.55 23.54 9.33
CA ASN A 63 6.48 24.06 10.33
C ASN A 63 7.84 24.46 9.74
N ASP A 64 8.04 24.33 8.43
CA ASP A 64 9.30 24.66 7.73
C ASP A 64 10.51 23.97 8.36
N ILE A 65 10.37 22.67 8.68
CA ILE A 65 11.42 21.85 9.29
C ILE A 65 11.95 20.80 8.34
N ASN A 66 13.25 20.57 8.38
CA ASN A 66 13.90 19.57 7.53
C ASN A 66 13.89 18.15 8.12
N ASP A 67 13.93 18.01 9.44
CA ASP A 67 14.01 16.73 10.14
C ASP A 67 12.94 16.61 11.23
N LEU A 68 12.06 15.62 11.10
CA LEU A 68 11.02 15.32 12.08
C LEU A 68 11.57 14.86 13.43
N SER A 69 12.69 14.14 13.42
CA SER A 69 13.27 13.56 14.63
C SER A 69 13.78 14.62 15.63
N GLN A 70 13.98 15.84 15.16
CA GLN A 70 14.47 16.96 15.96
C GLN A 70 13.33 17.89 16.43
N SER A 71 12.08 17.64 16.01
CA SER A 71 10.97 18.51 16.35
C SER A 71 10.16 18.00 17.52
N ILE A 72 10.18 18.74 18.61
CA ILE A 72 9.33 18.52 19.79
C ILE A 72 7.86 18.86 19.50
N ASP A 73 7.63 19.69 18.47
CA ASP A 73 6.29 20.19 18.10
C ASP A 73 5.52 19.25 17.18
N ILE A 74 6.14 18.16 16.71
CA ILE A 74 5.47 17.13 15.93
C ILE A 74 5.47 15.82 16.71
N ILE A 75 4.28 15.45 17.16
CA ILE A 75 4.08 14.25 18.01
C ILE A 75 3.38 13.22 17.16
N GLU A 76 4.07 12.10 16.91
CA GLU A 76 3.52 10.96 16.19
C GLU A 76 3.19 9.82 17.16
N MET A 77 1.98 9.31 17.07
CA MET A 77 1.47 8.22 17.87
C MET A 77 0.83 7.16 16.98
N ASP A 78 1.18 5.90 17.21
CA ASP A 78 0.49 4.75 16.63
C ASP A 78 -0.60 4.27 17.60
N ALA A 79 -1.86 4.44 17.21
CA ALA A 79 -3.01 4.02 18.02
C ALA A 79 -3.11 2.49 18.14
N ALA A 80 -2.44 1.70 17.29
CA ALA A 80 -2.40 0.25 17.46
C ALA A 80 -1.62 -0.17 18.71
N SER A 81 -0.57 0.59 19.05
CA SER A 81 0.26 0.38 20.24
C SER A 81 -0.22 1.18 21.45
N ASN A 82 -0.89 2.32 21.23
CA ASN A 82 -1.30 3.30 22.25
C ASN A 82 -2.82 3.53 22.21
N ARG A 83 -3.60 2.49 22.55
CA ARG A 83 -5.08 2.47 22.39
C ARG A 83 -5.81 3.15 23.54
N GLY A 84 -5.14 3.35 24.67
CA GLY A 84 -5.75 3.67 25.96
C GLY A 84 -6.19 5.12 26.09
N ILE A 85 -7.05 5.36 27.06
CA ILE A 85 -7.52 6.71 27.41
C ILE A 85 -6.39 7.55 28.03
N ASP A 86 -5.43 6.94 28.69
CA ASP A 86 -4.38 7.67 29.40
C ASP A 86 -3.37 8.31 28.44
N GLU A 87 -3.06 7.64 27.31
CA GLU A 87 -2.25 8.21 26.24
C GLU A 87 -2.92 9.43 25.61
N ILE A 88 -4.23 9.36 25.40
CA ILE A 88 -5.00 10.50 24.86
C ILE A 88 -5.14 11.61 25.91
N ARG A 89 -5.21 11.30 27.20
CA ARG A 89 -5.19 12.32 28.27
C ARG A 89 -3.85 13.06 28.31
N ASN A 90 -2.73 12.34 28.25
CA ASN A 90 -1.40 12.93 28.17
C ASN A 90 -1.25 13.81 26.92
N LEU A 91 -1.75 13.34 25.76
CA LEU A 91 -1.81 14.13 24.54
C LEU A 91 -2.62 15.40 24.77
N LYS A 92 -3.82 15.29 25.36
CA LYS A 92 -4.70 16.43 25.65
C LYS A 92 -4.07 17.45 26.61
N GLU A 93 -3.36 17.01 27.61
CA GLU A 93 -2.59 17.90 28.49
C GLU A 93 -1.51 18.65 27.71
N SER A 94 -0.80 17.94 26.82
CA SER A 94 0.23 18.54 25.99
C SER A 94 -0.31 19.58 24.99
N VAL A 95 -1.58 19.48 24.55
CA VAL A 95 -2.23 20.45 23.65
C VAL A 95 -2.30 21.85 24.23
N ASN A 96 -2.36 21.98 25.56
CA ASN A 96 -2.45 23.29 26.23
C ASN A 96 -1.12 24.07 26.19
N TYR A 97 -0.03 23.45 25.83
CA TYR A 97 1.27 24.11 25.73
C TYR A 97 1.53 24.55 24.28
N ALA A 98 1.89 25.79 24.09
CA ALA A 98 2.26 26.34 22.80
C ALA A 98 3.46 25.58 22.18
N PRO A 99 3.62 25.60 20.84
CA PRO A 99 4.78 25.01 20.20
C PRO A 99 6.08 25.67 20.67
N ALA A 100 7.15 24.89 20.75
CA ALA A 100 8.45 25.37 21.24
C ALA A 100 9.27 26.07 20.16
N HIS A 101 9.25 25.56 18.94
CA HIS A 101 10.05 26.07 17.81
C HIS A 101 9.25 26.22 16.52
N GLY A 102 8.22 25.40 16.29
CA GLY A 102 7.39 25.42 15.10
C GLY A 102 6.29 26.50 15.17
N LYS A 103 5.62 26.72 14.04
CA LYS A 103 4.42 27.54 13.95
C LYS A 103 3.21 26.85 14.56
N TYR A 104 3.15 25.52 14.41
CA TYR A 104 2.05 24.68 14.87
C TYR A 104 2.56 23.49 15.68
N LYS A 105 1.76 23.07 16.63
CA LYS A 105 1.92 21.81 17.33
C LYS A 105 1.06 20.75 16.63
N ILE A 106 1.70 19.74 16.04
CA ILE A 106 1.05 18.82 15.12
C ILE A 106 1.03 17.42 15.73
N TYR A 107 -0.16 16.84 15.80
CA TYR A 107 -0.38 15.50 16.28
C TYR A 107 -0.75 14.58 15.13
N ILE A 108 0.11 13.61 14.83
CA ILE A 108 -0.12 12.57 13.84
C ILE A 108 -0.53 11.30 14.60
N ILE A 109 -1.79 10.87 14.40
CA ILE A 109 -2.31 9.65 15.02
C ILE A 109 -2.53 8.62 13.90
N ASP A 110 -1.65 7.63 13.82
CA ASP A 110 -1.76 6.55 12.85
C ASP A 110 -2.66 5.43 13.37
N GLU A 111 -3.36 4.75 12.45
CA GLU A 111 -4.38 3.72 12.71
C GLU A 111 -5.38 4.14 13.79
N VAL A 112 -5.85 5.38 13.71
CA VAL A 112 -6.70 6.03 14.72
C VAL A 112 -7.97 5.23 15.05
N HIS A 113 -8.49 4.39 14.12
CA HIS A 113 -9.64 3.52 14.35
C HIS A 113 -9.42 2.47 15.47
N MET A 114 -8.16 2.28 15.89
CA MET A 114 -7.79 1.35 16.97
C MET A 114 -7.98 1.96 18.38
N LEU A 115 -8.25 3.26 18.47
CA LEU A 115 -8.54 3.91 19.75
C LEU A 115 -9.83 3.36 20.39
N THR A 116 -9.86 3.32 21.72
CA THR A 116 -11.08 2.98 22.46
C THR A 116 -12.13 4.08 22.33
N LYS A 117 -13.40 3.75 22.60
CA LYS A 117 -14.50 4.74 22.57
C LYS A 117 -14.26 5.89 23.56
N GLU A 118 -13.70 5.58 24.72
CA GLU A 118 -13.35 6.54 25.77
C GLU A 118 -12.24 7.49 25.31
N ALA A 119 -11.24 6.96 24.59
CA ALA A 119 -10.16 7.75 24.00
C ALA A 119 -10.71 8.68 22.91
N PHE A 120 -11.59 8.21 22.02
CA PHE A 120 -12.27 9.08 21.05
C PHE A 120 -13.07 10.18 21.73
N ASN A 121 -13.85 9.87 22.76
CA ASN A 121 -14.62 10.86 23.50
C ASN A 121 -13.73 11.92 24.19
N ALA A 122 -12.58 11.52 24.71
CA ALA A 122 -11.61 12.45 25.28
C ALA A 122 -11.04 13.41 24.23
N LEU A 123 -10.87 12.95 22.97
CA LEU A 123 -10.35 13.76 21.87
C LEU A 123 -11.40 14.74 21.30
N LEU A 124 -12.68 14.40 21.36
CA LEU A 124 -13.78 15.20 20.78
C LEU A 124 -13.74 16.65 21.23
N LYS A 125 -13.63 16.92 22.54
CA LYS A 125 -13.62 18.29 23.07
C LYS A 125 -12.48 19.15 22.47
N THR A 126 -11.32 18.53 22.29
CA THR A 126 -10.16 19.19 21.69
C THR A 126 -10.30 19.43 20.19
N LEU A 127 -11.03 18.55 19.48
CA LEU A 127 -11.33 18.71 18.06
C LEU A 127 -12.46 19.73 17.80
N GLU A 128 -13.32 19.98 18.77
CA GLU A 128 -14.39 21.00 18.70
C GLU A 128 -13.83 22.42 18.86
N GLU A 129 -12.95 22.59 19.84
CA GLU A 129 -12.36 23.87 20.19
C GLU A 129 -10.84 23.76 20.29
N PRO A 130 -10.14 23.48 19.18
CA PRO A 130 -8.69 23.34 19.19
C PRO A 130 -8.03 24.71 19.38
N PRO A 131 -6.92 24.81 20.12
CA PRO A 131 -6.08 26.01 20.11
C PRO A 131 -5.63 26.33 18.68
N GLU A 132 -5.51 27.61 18.33
CA GLU A 132 -5.16 28.08 16.98
C GLU A 132 -3.84 27.52 16.44
N TYR A 133 -2.94 27.14 17.34
CA TYR A 133 -1.63 26.58 17.02
C TYR A 133 -1.62 25.05 16.93
N VAL A 134 -2.76 24.35 17.04
CA VAL A 134 -2.84 22.88 17.06
C VAL A 134 -3.43 22.35 15.77
N ILE A 135 -2.78 21.34 15.21
CA ILE A 135 -3.27 20.60 14.05
C ILE A 135 -3.25 19.10 14.35
N PHE A 136 -4.37 18.42 14.07
CA PHE A 136 -4.49 16.98 14.14
C PHE A 136 -4.46 16.37 12.74
N ILE A 137 -3.71 15.26 12.57
CA ILE A 137 -3.70 14.46 11.34
C ILE A 137 -3.99 13.03 11.74
N LEU A 138 -5.21 12.57 11.44
CA LEU A 138 -5.72 11.25 11.79
C LEU A 138 -5.58 10.33 10.57
N ALA A 139 -4.78 9.27 10.64
CA ALA A 139 -4.66 8.30 9.56
C ALA A 139 -5.39 7.01 9.92
N THR A 140 -6.11 6.41 8.96
CA THR A 140 -6.87 5.18 9.18
C THR A 140 -6.95 4.33 7.92
N THR A 141 -6.93 3.01 8.10
CA THR A 141 -7.29 2.04 7.05
C THR A 141 -8.79 1.74 7.04
N GLU A 142 -9.51 2.02 8.12
CA GLU A 142 -10.91 1.63 8.32
C GLU A 142 -11.75 2.83 8.76
N LEU A 143 -12.07 3.71 7.81
CA LEU A 143 -12.86 4.92 8.10
C LEU A 143 -14.22 4.61 8.75
N HIS A 144 -14.85 3.50 8.36
CA HIS A 144 -16.17 3.09 8.88
C HIS A 144 -16.17 2.74 10.38
N LYS A 145 -14.99 2.49 10.96
CA LYS A 145 -14.85 2.26 12.41
C LYS A 145 -14.69 3.55 13.23
N MET A 146 -14.49 4.68 12.56
CA MET A 146 -14.38 5.96 13.25
C MET A 146 -15.78 6.53 13.58
N PRO A 147 -15.95 7.16 14.75
CA PRO A 147 -17.20 7.85 15.07
C PRO A 147 -17.48 9.00 14.09
N GLU A 148 -18.72 9.13 13.63
CA GLU A 148 -19.14 10.22 12.74
C GLU A 148 -18.90 11.60 13.36
N THR A 149 -18.97 11.71 14.68
CA THR A 149 -18.68 12.93 15.43
C THR A 149 -17.24 13.42 15.24
N ILE A 150 -16.27 12.51 15.07
CA ILE A 150 -14.88 12.84 14.72
C ILE A 150 -14.79 13.20 13.25
N ILE A 151 -15.37 12.35 12.38
CA ILE A 151 -15.28 12.53 10.92
C ILE A 151 -15.88 13.88 10.50
N SER A 152 -16.99 14.33 11.09
CA SER A 152 -17.65 15.61 10.76
C SER A 152 -16.82 16.86 11.12
N ARG A 153 -15.80 16.72 11.97
CA ARG A 153 -14.92 17.81 12.43
C ARG A 153 -13.56 17.82 11.74
N THR A 154 -13.36 16.96 10.76
CA THR A 154 -12.09 16.82 10.06
C THR A 154 -12.23 17.04 8.56
N GLN A 155 -11.22 17.61 7.93
CA GLN A 155 -11.12 17.66 6.48
C GLN A 155 -10.63 16.28 5.97
N ARG A 156 -11.47 15.61 5.16
CA ARG A 156 -11.20 14.24 4.70
C ARG A 156 -10.44 14.20 3.39
N TYR A 157 -9.47 13.29 3.33
CA TYR A 157 -8.72 12.94 2.13
C TYR A 157 -8.69 11.42 1.99
N GLU A 158 -9.21 10.92 0.87
CA GLU A 158 -9.30 9.50 0.60
C GLU A 158 -8.18 9.07 -0.36
N PHE A 159 -7.25 8.28 0.17
CA PHE A 159 -6.15 7.70 -0.57
C PHE A 159 -6.62 6.46 -1.34
N LYS A 160 -6.24 6.37 -2.60
CA LYS A 160 -6.61 5.26 -3.48
C LYS A 160 -5.49 4.22 -3.57
N ARG A 161 -5.86 3.01 -3.93
CA ARG A 161 -4.87 2.01 -4.36
C ARG A 161 -4.08 2.54 -5.54
N LEU A 162 -2.80 2.22 -5.55
CA LEU A 162 -1.93 2.57 -6.68
C LEU A 162 -2.22 1.66 -7.87
N SER A 163 -2.12 2.21 -9.07
CA SER A 163 -2.17 1.40 -10.27
C SER A 163 -0.89 0.55 -10.41
N ILE A 164 -0.99 -0.57 -11.13
CA ILE A 164 0.17 -1.40 -11.46
C ILE A 164 1.24 -0.57 -12.18
N ASP A 165 0.82 0.31 -13.08
CA ASP A 165 1.73 1.17 -13.83
C ASP A 165 2.47 2.18 -12.95
N ASP A 166 1.79 2.77 -11.95
CA ASP A 166 2.42 3.69 -11.02
C ASP A 166 3.46 2.97 -10.14
N ILE A 167 3.11 1.77 -9.66
CA ILE A 167 4.04 0.94 -8.90
C ILE A 167 5.25 0.57 -9.78
N LYS A 168 5.03 0.08 -11.01
CA LYS A 168 6.12 -0.26 -11.93
C LYS A 168 7.06 0.91 -12.19
N LYS A 169 6.53 2.09 -12.48
CA LYS A 169 7.36 3.29 -12.70
C LYS A 169 8.27 3.57 -11.52
N GLN A 170 7.74 3.44 -10.31
CA GLN A 170 8.54 3.66 -9.10
C GLN A 170 9.58 2.57 -8.88
N LEU A 171 9.23 1.30 -9.12
CA LEU A 171 10.19 0.20 -9.02
C LEU A 171 11.35 0.37 -10.01
N ILE A 172 11.08 0.82 -11.25
CA ILE A 172 12.09 1.13 -12.26
C ILE A 172 13.04 2.22 -11.75
N LEU A 173 12.52 3.35 -11.26
CA LEU A 173 13.34 4.43 -10.71
C LEU A 173 14.26 3.95 -9.59
N ILE A 174 13.76 3.09 -8.72
CA ILE A 174 14.52 2.54 -7.60
C ILE A 174 15.63 1.60 -8.10
N LEU A 175 15.31 0.69 -9.02
CA LEU A 175 16.25 -0.30 -9.53
C LEU A 175 17.36 0.34 -10.36
N ASP A 176 17.03 1.40 -11.12
CA ASP A 176 18.01 2.18 -11.88
C ASP A 176 18.97 2.90 -10.92
N ASP A 177 18.49 3.47 -9.81
CA ASP A 177 19.34 4.10 -8.77
C ASP A 177 20.20 3.07 -8.04
N GLU A 178 19.65 1.91 -7.70
CA GLU A 178 20.36 0.80 -7.05
C GLU A 178 21.26 0.02 -8.03
N LYS A 179 21.20 0.30 -9.35
CA LYS A 179 21.96 -0.37 -10.44
C LYS A 179 21.72 -1.88 -10.50
N ILE A 180 20.48 -2.30 -10.27
CA ILE A 180 20.04 -3.70 -10.30
C ILE A 180 19.41 -4.00 -11.65
N LYS A 181 19.77 -5.14 -12.27
CA LYS A 181 19.19 -5.60 -13.52
C LYS A 181 17.80 -6.19 -13.29
N TYR A 182 16.86 -5.88 -14.18
CA TYR A 182 15.48 -6.35 -14.11
C TYR A 182 14.89 -6.59 -15.50
N ASP A 183 13.85 -7.40 -15.59
CA ASP A 183 12.96 -7.45 -16.73
C ASP A 183 11.58 -6.81 -16.42
N ASN A 184 10.84 -6.42 -17.47
CA ASN A 184 9.56 -5.76 -17.31
C ASN A 184 8.46 -6.67 -16.77
N ASP A 185 8.54 -7.97 -17.03
CA ASP A 185 7.53 -8.93 -16.65
C ASP A 185 7.68 -9.31 -15.16
N SER A 186 8.92 -9.36 -14.66
CA SER A 186 9.19 -9.50 -13.23
C SER A 186 8.62 -8.34 -12.42
N LEU A 187 8.79 -7.09 -12.91
CA LEU A 187 8.23 -5.91 -12.26
C LEU A 187 6.71 -5.86 -12.29
N PHE A 188 6.11 -6.31 -13.40
CA PHE A 188 4.66 -6.44 -13.50
C PHE A 188 4.13 -7.41 -12.44
N LEU A 189 4.76 -8.56 -12.28
CA LEU A 189 4.37 -9.56 -11.29
C LEU A 189 4.50 -9.03 -9.85
N ILE A 190 5.59 -8.34 -9.53
CA ILE A 190 5.79 -7.69 -8.22
C ILE A 190 4.69 -6.65 -7.97
N ALA A 191 4.41 -5.78 -8.95
CA ALA A 191 3.40 -4.74 -8.84
C ALA A 191 1.98 -5.32 -8.67
N GLN A 192 1.67 -6.40 -9.38
CA GLN A 192 0.41 -7.13 -9.26
C GLN A 192 0.24 -7.74 -7.85
N LYS A 193 1.29 -8.39 -7.33
CA LYS A 193 1.27 -9.00 -5.99
C LYS A 193 1.19 -7.98 -4.85
N ALA A 194 1.63 -6.76 -5.08
CA ALA A 194 1.56 -5.67 -4.11
C ALA A 194 0.14 -5.12 -3.89
N ASP A 195 -0.83 -5.50 -4.69
CA ASP A 195 -2.25 -5.14 -4.56
C ASP A 195 -2.49 -3.64 -4.31
N GLY A 196 -1.79 -2.79 -5.05
CA GLY A 196 -1.90 -1.34 -4.94
C GLY A 196 -1.20 -0.71 -3.74
N SER A 197 -0.37 -1.45 -3.01
CA SER A 197 0.43 -0.99 -1.87
C SER A 197 1.89 -0.79 -2.26
N MET A 198 2.41 0.45 -2.22
CA MET A 198 3.83 0.71 -2.46
C MET A 198 4.74 0.08 -1.39
N ARG A 199 4.28 0.06 -0.12
CA ARG A 199 5.06 -0.57 0.97
C ARG A 199 5.28 -2.05 0.71
N ASP A 200 4.23 -2.75 0.28
CA ASP A 200 4.29 -4.19 0.01
C ASP A 200 5.09 -4.46 -1.26
N ALA A 201 4.96 -3.61 -2.30
CA ALA A 201 5.80 -3.68 -3.50
C ALA A 201 7.30 -3.57 -3.17
N LEU A 202 7.68 -2.61 -2.33
CA LEU A 202 9.07 -2.42 -1.91
C LEU A 202 9.57 -3.55 -1.00
N SER A 203 8.70 -4.10 -0.16
CA SER A 203 9.05 -5.25 0.68
C SER A 203 9.26 -6.52 -0.15
N ILE A 204 8.40 -6.76 -1.14
CA ILE A 204 8.57 -7.85 -2.10
C ILE A 204 9.85 -7.64 -2.91
N LEU A 205 10.09 -6.42 -3.40
CA LEU A 205 11.31 -6.09 -4.16
C LEU A 205 12.58 -6.38 -3.37
N ASP A 206 12.65 -5.96 -2.09
CA ASP A 206 13.78 -6.25 -1.20
C ASP A 206 14.05 -7.77 -1.10
N GLN A 207 12.99 -8.56 -0.91
CA GLN A 207 13.11 -10.02 -0.85
C GLN A 207 13.62 -10.60 -2.17
N MET A 208 13.12 -10.10 -3.31
CA MET A 208 13.51 -10.58 -4.63
C MET A 208 14.96 -10.24 -4.95
N ILE A 209 15.44 -9.06 -4.59
CA ILE A 209 16.85 -8.66 -4.76
C ILE A 209 17.77 -9.60 -3.99
N CYS A 210 17.42 -9.93 -2.75
CA CYS A 210 18.19 -10.88 -1.93
C CYS A 210 18.18 -12.29 -2.51
N TYR A 211 17.02 -12.75 -2.99
CA TYR A 211 16.85 -14.10 -3.53
C TYR A 211 17.59 -14.30 -4.86
N SER A 212 17.51 -13.32 -5.76
CA SER A 212 18.01 -13.42 -7.14
C SER A 212 19.46 -12.96 -7.33
N ASN A 213 20.19 -12.66 -6.26
CA ASN A 213 21.55 -12.11 -6.37
C ASN A 213 21.61 -10.87 -7.29
N SER A 214 20.61 -10.00 -7.21
CA SER A 214 20.49 -8.75 -8.01
C SER A 214 20.25 -8.94 -9.52
N ASP A 215 19.71 -10.10 -9.94
CA ASP A 215 19.25 -10.37 -11.30
C ASP A 215 17.76 -10.73 -11.29
N LEU A 216 16.90 -9.69 -11.39
CA LEU A 216 15.45 -9.82 -11.29
C LEU A 216 14.85 -10.25 -12.63
N ASN A 217 14.94 -11.53 -12.94
CA ASN A 217 14.22 -12.14 -14.07
C ASN A 217 12.90 -12.78 -13.63
N LEU A 218 11.97 -12.96 -14.57
CA LEU A 218 10.63 -13.47 -14.29
C LEU A 218 10.67 -14.85 -13.62
N GLU A 219 11.53 -15.75 -14.07
CA GLU A 219 11.61 -17.11 -13.53
C GLU A 219 12.01 -17.11 -12.04
N ASN A 220 13.03 -16.31 -11.67
CA ASN A 220 13.46 -16.18 -10.29
C ASN A 220 12.38 -15.57 -9.40
N VAL A 221 11.68 -14.54 -9.90
CA VAL A 221 10.58 -13.89 -9.16
C VAL A 221 9.38 -14.83 -9.00
N GLN A 222 9.01 -15.59 -10.04
CA GLN A 222 7.94 -16.59 -9.96
C GLN A 222 8.26 -17.68 -8.92
N LYS A 223 9.47 -18.22 -8.95
CA LYS A 223 9.92 -19.21 -7.97
C LYS A 223 9.90 -18.67 -6.54
N ALA A 224 10.45 -17.48 -6.33
CA ALA A 224 10.53 -16.89 -5.01
C ALA A 224 9.16 -16.49 -4.42
N LEU A 225 8.24 -16.04 -5.26
CA LEU A 225 6.87 -15.70 -4.84
C LEU A 225 5.94 -16.91 -4.75
N GLY A 226 6.40 -18.07 -5.16
CA GLY A 226 5.55 -19.27 -5.19
C GLY A 226 4.33 -19.08 -6.11
N VAL A 227 4.54 -18.49 -7.30
CA VAL A 227 3.45 -18.25 -8.25
C VAL A 227 3.34 -19.45 -9.18
N VAL A 228 2.14 -20.03 -9.23
CA VAL A 228 1.82 -21.07 -10.22
C VAL A 228 1.84 -20.43 -11.61
N THR A 229 2.55 -21.05 -12.53
CA THR A 229 2.65 -20.55 -13.90
C THR A 229 1.37 -20.80 -14.70
N GLU A 230 1.11 -19.96 -15.71
CA GLU A 230 -0.04 -20.13 -16.61
C GLU A 230 -0.02 -21.49 -17.30
N ASN A 231 1.17 -22.00 -17.65
CA ASN A 231 1.33 -23.33 -18.23
C ASN A 231 0.84 -24.44 -17.29
N GLN A 232 1.14 -24.34 -15.99
CA GLN A 232 0.67 -25.33 -15.00
C GLN A 232 -0.86 -25.29 -14.86
N TYR A 233 -1.51 -24.12 -14.91
CA TYR A 233 -2.97 -24.03 -14.92
C TYR A 233 -3.56 -24.56 -16.23
N SER A 234 -2.95 -24.26 -17.39
CA SER A 234 -3.37 -24.78 -18.69
C SER A 234 -3.28 -26.31 -18.72
N ASP A 235 -2.15 -26.88 -18.28
CA ASP A 235 -1.96 -28.34 -18.20
C ASP A 235 -2.99 -28.99 -17.26
N LEU A 236 -3.24 -28.37 -16.10
CA LEU A 236 -4.26 -28.81 -15.16
C LEU A 236 -5.63 -28.91 -15.83
N LEU A 237 -6.06 -27.81 -16.50
CA LEU A 237 -7.35 -27.79 -17.18
C LEU A 237 -7.43 -28.80 -18.34
N SER A 238 -6.36 -28.94 -19.11
CA SER A 238 -6.25 -29.99 -20.15
C SER A 238 -6.43 -31.39 -19.57
N TYR A 239 -5.81 -31.67 -18.40
CA TYR A 239 -5.99 -32.97 -17.72
C TYR A 239 -7.40 -33.15 -17.15
N VAL A 240 -8.04 -32.06 -16.67
CA VAL A 240 -9.45 -32.11 -16.25
C VAL A 240 -10.35 -32.46 -17.43
N GLY A 241 -10.19 -31.78 -18.58
CA GLY A 241 -10.96 -32.06 -19.79
C GLY A 241 -10.76 -33.51 -20.29
N LYS A 242 -9.54 -34.04 -20.21
CA LYS A 242 -9.20 -35.42 -20.60
C LYS A 242 -9.48 -36.44 -19.49
N ARG A 243 -10.03 -36.06 -18.33
CA ARG A 243 -10.34 -36.92 -17.18
C ARG A 243 -9.14 -37.71 -16.65
N LYS A 244 -7.92 -37.18 -16.74
CA LYS A 244 -6.68 -37.82 -16.30
C LYS A 244 -6.41 -37.57 -14.82
N ILE A 245 -7.12 -38.22 -13.91
CA ILE A 245 -7.09 -37.98 -12.47
C ILE A 245 -5.67 -38.06 -11.89
N SER A 246 -4.87 -39.08 -12.27
CA SER A 246 -3.49 -39.20 -11.75
C SER A 246 -2.60 -38.00 -12.13
N SER A 247 -2.74 -37.45 -13.35
CA SER A 247 -1.98 -36.29 -13.79
C SER A 247 -2.41 -35.03 -13.05
N ILE A 248 -3.71 -34.86 -12.76
CA ILE A 248 -4.24 -33.77 -11.96
C ILE A 248 -3.64 -33.79 -10.56
N LEU A 249 -3.69 -34.94 -9.89
CA LEU A 249 -3.14 -35.09 -8.54
C LEU A 249 -1.62 -34.85 -8.50
N ASN A 250 -0.89 -35.28 -9.51
CA ASN A 250 0.54 -35.05 -9.59
C ASN A 250 0.88 -33.56 -9.71
N ILE A 251 0.21 -32.81 -10.60
CA ILE A 251 0.43 -31.35 -10.72
C ILE A 251 0.07 -30.64 -9.41
N VAL A 252 -1.06 -30.96 -8.80
CA VAL A 252 -1.47 -30.33 -7.54
C VAL A 252 -0.45 -30.63 -6.44
N ASN A 253 0.01 -31.87 -6.32
CA ASN A 253 1.03 -32.23 -5.32
C ASN A 253 2.35 -31.49 -5.59
N GLU A 254 2.82 -31.44 -6.83
CA GLU A 254 4.02 -30.68 -7.20
C GLU A 254 3.93 -29.21 -6.81
N ILE A 255 2.78 -28.58 -7.05
CA ILE A 255 2.53 -27.18 -6.67
C ILE A 255 2.58 -27.00 -5.13
N LEU A 256 1.96 -27.94 -4.38
CA LEU A 256 1.96 -27.91 -2.92
C LEU A 256 3.34 -28.21 -2.33
N ASP A 257 4.09 -29.16 -2.91
CA ASP A 257 5.44 -29.51 -2.49
C ASP A 257 6.44 -28.36 -2.72
N ASN A 258 6.17 -27.50 -3.71
CA ASN A 258 6.90 -26.25 -3.93
C ASN A 258 6.54 -25.14 -2.92
N GLY A 259 5.73 -25.43 -1.89
CA GLY A 259 5.40 -24.53 -0.79
C GLY A 259 4.27 -23.53 -1.10
N ILE A 260 3.55 -23.70 -2.21
CA ILE A 260 2.41 -22.86 -2.57
C ILE A 260 1.20 -23.30 -1.74
N SER A 261 0.57 -22.36 -1.04
CA SER A 261 -0.62 -22.68 -0.25
C SER A 261 -1.83 -23.00 -1.15
N ILE A 262 -2.72 -23.87 -0.68
CA ILE A 262 -3.97 -24.18 -1.39
C ILE A 262 -4.78 -22.92 -1.72
N ASN A 263 -4.82 -21.95 -0.80
CA ASN A 263 -5.53 -20.70 -1.03
C ASN A 263 -4.94 -19.90 -2.19
N GLN A 264 -3.62 -19.76 -2.23
CA GLN A 264 -2.93 -19.09 -3.35
C GLN A 264 -3.15 -19.81 -4.68
N PHE A 265 -3.12 -21.14 -4.67
CA PHE A 265 -3.42 -21.95 -5.85
C PHE A 265 -4.85 -21.71 -6.36
N ILE A 266 -5.85 -21.74 -5.47
CA ILE A 266 -7.26 -21.52 -5.84
C ILE A 266 -7.50 -20.08 -6.31
N GLU A 267 -6.93 -19.08 -5.65
CA GLU A 267 -7.04 -17.68 -6.07
C GLU A 267 -6.44 -17.46 -7.46
N GLY A 268 -5.25 -18.02 -7.72
CA GLY A 268 -4.62 -17.96 -9.02
C GLY A 268 -5.41 -18.72 -10.11
N LEU A 269 -5.97 -19.87 -9.79
CA LEU A 269 -6.84 -20.63 -10.71
C LEU A 269 -8.10 -19.84 -11.06
N ASN A 270 -8.75 -19.21 -10.08
CA ASN A 270 -9.93 -18.39 -10.31
C ASN A 270 -9.60 -17.19 -11.22
N GLN A 271 -8.44 -16.54 -10.99
CA GLN A 271 -8.02 -15.44 -11.85
C GLN A 271 -7.74 -15.93 -13.27
N PHE A 272 -7.01 -17.03 -13.42
CA PHE A 272 -6.72 -17.65 -14.71
C PHE A 272 -8.01 -17.98 -15.49
N LEU A 273 -8.98 -18.64 -14.85
CA LEU A 273 -10.27 -18.99 -15.45
C LEU A 273 -11.05 -17.73 -15.88
N ARG A 274 -11.08 -16.71 -15.04
CA ARG A 274 -11.73 -15.43 -15.38
C ARG A 274 -11.12 -14.81 -16.63
N ASP A 275 -9.79 -14.78 -16.70
CA ASP A 275 -9.09 -14.17 -17.82
C ASP A 275 -9.30 -14.97 -19.12
N VAL A 276 -9.28 -16.30 -19.03
CA VAL A 276 -9.65 -17.19 -20.15
C VAL A 276 -11.06 -16.93 -20.67
N ILE A 277 -12.05 -16.80 -19.77
CA ILE A 277 -13.44 -16.49 -20.12
C ILE A 277 -13.54 -15.12 -20.80
N LEU A 278 -12.85 -14.10 -20.29
CA LEU A 278 -12.84 -12.76 -20.86
C LEU A 278 -12.22 -12.72 -22.27
N ILE A 279 -11.11 -13.43 -22.47
CA ILE A 279 -10.48 -13.57 -23.80
C ILE A 279 -11.44 -14.21 -24.80
N LYS A 280 -12.10 -15.30 -24.40
CA LYS A 280 -13.07 -16.01 -25.24
C LYS A 280 -14.31 -15.15 -25.55
N ALA A 281 -14.87 -14.46 -24.55
CA ALA A 281 -16.07 -13.63 -24.69
C ALA A 281 -15.86 -12.40 -25.59
N ASN A 282 -14.67 -11.81 -25.58
CA ASN A 282 -14.39 -10.55 -26.29
C ASN A 282 -13.79 -10.72 -27.68
N ASN A 283 -13.48 -11.93 -28.13
CA ASN A 283 -12.76 -12.21 -29.40
C ASN A 283 -11.50 -11.31 -29.58
N LYS A 284 -10.95 -10.73 -28.50
CA LYS A 284 -9.83 -9.80 -28.55
C LYS A 284 -8.54 -10.54 -28.19
N LYS A 285 -7.66 -10.65 -29.17
CA LYS A 285 -6.25 -11.07 -29.00
C LYS A 285 -5.40 -10.09 -28.17
N ASP A 286 -5.96 -8.96 -27.74
CA ASP A 286 -5.21 -7.83 -27.17
C ASP A 286 -5.34 -7.66 -25.66
N ILE A 287 -6.00 -8.58 -24.95
CA ILE A 287 -6.10 -8.49 -23.50
C ILE A 287 -4.92 -9.26 -22.89
N THR A 288 -3.87 -8.51 -22.65
CA THR A 288 -2.61 -8.80 -21.93
C THR A 288 -1.57 -9.67 -22.65
N ASN A 289 -0.34 -9.15 -22.68
CA ASN A 289 0.87 -9.84 -23.15
C ASN A 289 1.17 -11.16 -22.39
N SER A 290 0.43 -11.45 -21.35
CA SER A 290 0.62 -12.58 -20.45
C SER A 290 0.09 -13.92 -20.96
N TYR A 291 -0.93 -13.92 -21.85
CA TYR A 291 -1.61 -15.15 -22.32
C TYR A 291 -1.24 -15.57 -23.74
N LYS A 292 -0.02 -15.26 -24.20
CA LYS A 292 0.44 -15.57 -25.55
C LYS A 292 0.53 -17.06 -25.87
N ASN A 293 0.56 -17.92 -24.86
CA ASN A 293 0.86 -19.34 -24.99
C ASN A 293 -0.37 -20.26 -24.91
N ILE A 294 -1.57 -19.73 -24.67
CA ILE A 294 -2.79 -20.55 -24.65
C ILE A 294 -3.33 -20.70 -26.08
N SER A 295 -3.31 -21.92 -26.62
CA SER A 295 -3.91 -22.16 -27.92
C SER A 295 -5.43 -22.10 -27.85
N PHE A 296 -6.09 -21.56 -28.91
CA PHE A 296 -7.55 -21.53 -28.98
C PHE A 296 -8.19 -22.92 -28.90
N ASP A 297 -7.48 -23.94 -29.39
CA ASP A 297 -7.94 -25.35 -29.37
C ASP A 297 -8.00 -25.91 -27.93
N GLU A 298 -7.14 -25.44 -27.02
CA GLU A 298 -7.18 -25.81 -25.60
C GLU A 298 -8.34 -25.12 -24.86
N LEU A 299 -8.75 -23.92 -25.31
CA LEU A 299 -9.91 -23.22 -24.77
C LEU A 299 -11.24 -23.88 -25.13
N ASP A 300 -11.32 -24.54 -26.30
CA ASP A 300 -12.53 -25.25 -26.74
C ASP A 300 -12.74 -26.59 -26.00
N LEU A 301 -11.70 -27.14 -25.38
CA LEU A 301 -11.82 -28.33 -24.53
C LEU A 301 -12.45 -28.05 -23.15
N LEU A 302 -12.58 -26.76 -22.77
CA LEU A 302 -13.12 -26.32 -21.48
C LEU A 302 -14.60 -25.91 -21.53
N THR A 303 -15.23 -25.97 -22.69
CA THR A 303 -16.66 -25.72 -22.91
C THR A 303 -17.38 -26.95 -23.38
#